data_77210e1693d179703e86416ff2d1581c
#
_entry.id   77210e1693d179703e86416ff2d1581c
#
_cell.length_a   1.000
_cell.length_b   1.000
_cell.length_c   1.000
_cell.angle_alpha   90.00
_cell.angle_beta   90.00
_cell.angle_gamma   90.00
#
_symmetry.space_group_name_H-M   'P 1'
#
loop_
_entity.id
_entity.type
_entity.pdbx_description
1 polymer ?
#
loop_
_entity_poly.entity_id
_entity_poly.type
_entity_poly.pdbx_seq_one_letter_code
_entity_poly.pdbx_strand_id
1 'polypeptide(L)'
;MFSNGCSFLTPRPKDGVETFVARELAESYGLQLTNLAMGGRGNDRISFTTKIWFEQNGSADTFAVVGWSSAHRNDYITNDGWKKGRIPGTDLTWRTWKTLDNVSFIRTNTGWDIENNAIMNFLDNVFDLQNYFERKRIPYVMYNALPNDFKSDISDFDVIAKAINMDRFFNPEVSHLEYIMDKQLIVSPHDPHPSAEGHRQWAEQLKEFIDVNNLRTI
;
A
#
# COMPACT_ATOMS: atom_id res chain seq x y z
N MET A 1 16.46 -3.78 0.26
CA MET A 1 15.20 -3.02 0.28
C MET A 1 14.03 -3.97 0.46
N PHE A 2 13.04 -3.60 1.24
CA PHE A 2 11.77 -4.30 1.41
C PHE A 2 10.65 -3.52 0.72
N SER A 3 9.65 -4.20 0.12
CA SER A 3 8.42 -3.54 -0.33
C SER A 3 7.19 -4.38 -0.05
N ASN A 4 6.05 -3.71 0.17
CA ASN A 4 4.74 -4.33 0.31
C ASN A 4 3.64 -3.41 -0.23
N GLY A 5 2.53 -4.02 -0.67
CA GLY A 5 1.41 -3.30 -1.26
C GLY A 5 0.44 -4.21 -2.01
N CYS A 6 -0.34 -3.58 -2.90
CA CYS A 6 -1.31 -4.28 -3.75
C CYS A 6 -0.71 -4.61 -5.15
N SER A 7 -1.59 -4.84 -6.15
CA SER A 7 -1.18 -5.16 -7.53
C SER A 7 -0.32 -4.09 -8.22
N PHE A 8 -0.33 -2.85 -7.73
CA PHE A 8 0.48 -1.74 -8.22
C PHE A 8 1.98 -1.87 -7.88
N LEU A 9 2.34 -2.80 -7.00
CA LEU A 9 3.73 -3.11 -6.66
C LEU A 9 4.13 -4.54 -7.08
N THR A 10 3.44 -5.10 -8.06
CA THR A 10 3.75 -6.44 -8.58
C THR A 10 4.00 -6.41 -10.08
N PRO A 11 4.91 -7.26 -10.61
CA PRO A 11 5.05 -7.42 -12.04
C PRO A 11 3.77 -8.02 -12.64
N ARG A 12 3.53 -7.72 -13.91
CA ARG A 12 2.40 -8.23 -14.71
C ARG A 12 2.91 -8.79 -16.04
N PRO A 13 3.64 -9.89 -16.02
CA PRO A 13 4.29 -10.43 -17.23
C PRO A 13 3.30 -10.82 -18.32
N LYS A 14 2.05 -11.17 -17.98
CA LYS A 14 0.98 -11.44 -18.95
C LYS A 14 0.59 -10.22 -19.79
N ASP A 15 0.82 -9.04 -19.25
CA ASP A 15 0.53 -7.76 -19.87
C ASP A 15 1.82 -7.09 -20.42
N GLY A 16 2.92 -7.83 -20.46
CA GLY A 16 4.23 -7.33 -20.90
C GLY A 16 4.90 -6.36 -19.92
N VAL A 17 4.43 -6.29 -18.68
CA VAL A 17 4.96 -5.38 -17.64
C VAL A 17 5.79 -6.19 -16.64
N GLU A 18 7.10 -6.23 -16.86
CA GLU A 18 8.05 -6.96 -16.02
C GLU A 18 8.52 -6.15 -14.81
N THR A 19 8.50 -4.82 -14.94
CA THR A 19 8.96 -3.91 -13.89
C THR A 19 7.82 -3.41 -13.00
N PHE A 20 8.19 -2.83 -11.85
CA PHE A 20 7.28 -2.15 -10.92
C PHE A 20 8.10 -1.22 -10.02
N VAL A 21 7.42 -0.26 -9.39
CA VAL A 21 8.04 0.85 -8.63
C VAL A 21 9.18 0.41 -7.72
N ALA A 22 8.96 -0.61 -6.89
CA ALA A 22 9.97 -1.04 -5.94
C ALA A 22 11.17 -1.73 -6.62
N ARG A 23 10.99 -2.35 -7.79
CA ARG A 23 12.10 -2.89 -8.58
C ARG A 23 12.96 -1.77 -9.15
N GLU A 24 12.33 -0.77 -9.79
CA GLU A 24 13.03 0.41 -10.32
C GLU A 24 13.86 1.13 -9.24
N LEU A 25 13.27 1.32 -8.05
CA LEU A 25 13.99 1.90 -6.91
C LEU A 25 15.15 1.02 -6.45
N ALA A 26 14.94 -0.29 -6.30
CA ALA A 26 16.00 -1.20 -5.85
C ALA A 26 17.18 -1.22 -6.83
N GLU A 27 16.91 -1.28 -8.13
CA GLU A 27 17.92 -1.24 -9.19
C GLU A 27 18.67 0.09 -9.18
N SER A 28 17.95 1.23 -9.05
CA SER A 28 18.55 2.56 -9.02
C SER A 28 19.49 2.79 -7.83
N TYR A 29 19.24 2.09 -6.72
CA TYR A 29 20.06 2.17 -5.50
C TYR A 29 21.07 1.01 -5.37
N GLY A 30 21.09 0.06 -6.30
CA GLY A 30 21.95 -1.12 -6.22
C GLY A 30 21.59 -2.05 -5.04
N LEU A 31 20.30 -2.10 -4.64
CA LEU A 31 19.84 -2.86 -3.48
C LEU A 31 19.15 -4.17 -3.90
N GLN A 32 19.33 -5.21 -3.08
CA GLN A 32 18.50 -6.41 -3.20
C GLN A 32 17.06 -6.12 -2.75
N LEU A 33 16.08 -6.63 -3.50
CA LEU A 33 14.66 -6.42 -3.23
C LEU A 33 14.00 -7.68 -2.66
N THR A 34 13.35 -7.52 -1.50
CA THR A 34 12.31 -8.44 -1.02
C THR A 34 10.95 -7.80 -1.24
N ASN A 35 10.09 -8.39 -2.06
CA ASN A 35 8.77 -7.86 -2.34
C ASN A 35 7.68 -8.80 -1.83
N LEU A 36 6.84 -8.33 -0.91
CA LEU A 36 5.67 -9.04 -0.41
C LEU A 36 4.35 -8.59 -1.04
N ALA A 37 4.37 -7.60 -1.95
CA ALA A 37 3.16 -7.10 -2.58
C ALA A 37 2.40 -8.22 -3.32
N MET A 38 1.08 -8.13 -3.32
CA MET A 38 0.22 -9.10 -4.01
C MET A 38 -1.08 -8.43 -4.46
N GLY A 39 -1.56 -8.80 -5.64
CA GLY A 39 -2.83 -8.31 -6.17
C GLY A 39 -4.01 -8.52 -5.23
N GLY A 40 -4.85 -7.50 -5.10
CA GLY A 40 -6.10 -7.57 -4.34
C GLY A 40 -5.98 -7.42 -2.82
N ARG A 41 -4.80 -7.17 -2.26
CA ARG A 41 -4.65 -6.92 -0.81
C ARG A 41 -5.30 -5.62 -0.38
N GLY A 42 -5.88 -5.62 0.81
CA GLY A 42 -6.27 -4.44 1.57
C GLY A 42 -5.16 -3.96 2.51
N ASN A 43 -5.41 -2.85 3.18
CA ASN A 43 -4.41 -2.16 4.00
C ASN A 43 -4.09 -2.91 5.30
N ASP A 44 -5.08 -3.57 5.91
CA ASP A 44 -4.89 -4.41 7.11
C ASP A 44 -3.82 -5.49 6.87
N ARG A 45 -3.94 -6.19 5.74
CA ARG A 45 -2.99 -7.25 5.38
C ARG A 45 -1.62 -6.68 5.00
N ILE A 46 -1.56 -5.52 4.35
CA ILE A 46 -0.30 -4.85 4.03
C ILE A 46 0.43 -4.49 5.32
N SER A 47 -0.24 -3.79 6.26
CA SER A 47 0.32 -3.42 7.57
C SER A 47 0.76 -4.66 8.35
N PHE A 48 -0.12 -5.64 8.53
CA PHE A 48 0.16 -6.84 9.30
C PHE A 48 1.35 -7.64 8.76
N THR A 49 1.35 -7.96 7.43
CA THR A 49 2.42 -8.78 6.85
C THR A 49 3.75 -8.05 6.80
N THR A 50 3.76 -6.73 6.72
CA THR A 50 4.97 -5.91 6.83
C THR A 50 5.59 -6.05 8.22
N LYS A 51 4.81 -5.87 9.28
CA LYS A 51 5.29 -6.02 10.66
C LYS A 51 5.83 -7.43 10.92
N ILE A 52 5.10 -8.48 10.52
CA ILE A 52 5.55 -9.87 10.69
C ILE A 52 6.88 -10.11 9.97
N TRP A 53 7.04 -9.62 8.74
CA TRP A 53 8.30 -9.80 8.02
C TRP A 53 9.48 -9.18 8.77
N PHE A 54 9.32 -7.95 9.24
CA PHE A 54 10.37 -7.26 9.99
C PHE A 54 10.67 -7.91 11.35
N GLU A 55 9.67 -8.48 12.05
CA GLU A 55 9.93 -9.24 13.27
C GLU A 55 10.73 -10.53 13.01
N GLN A 56 10.58 -11.12 11.83
CA GLN A 56 11.26 -12.38 11.49
C GLN A 56 12.61 -12.19 10.82
N ASN A 57 12.81 -11.12 10.06
CA ASN A 57 13.94 -10.97 9.15
C ASN A 57 14.61 -9.59 9.21
N GLY A 58 13.91 -8.60 9.76
CA GLY A 58 14.27 -7.21 9.58
C GLY A 58 15.50 -6.79 10.37
N SER A 59 16.24 -5.87 9.77
CA SER A 59 17.30 -5.10 10.39
C SER A 59 17.08 -3.61 10.14
N ALA A 60 17.73 -2.77 10.93
CA ALA A 60 17.75 -1.32 10.73
C ALA A 60 18.36 -0.91 9.36
N ASP A 61 19.09 -1.83 8.71
CA ASP A 61 19.71 -1.58 7.40
C ASP A 61 18.75 -1.80 6.23
N THR A 62 17.49 -2.18 6.51
CA THR A 62 16.50 -2.45 5.47
C THR A 62 15.59 -1.25 5.28
N PHE A 63 15.69 -0.57 4.13
CA PHE A 63 14.77 0.48 3.72
C PHE A 63 13.44 -0.10 3.25
N ALA A 64 12.33 0.40 3.80
CA ALA A 64 10.97 -0.07 3.49
C ALA A 64 10.22 0.88 2.55
N VAL A 65 9.56 0.32 1.53
CA VAL A 65 8.66 1.03 0.60
C VAL A 65 7.28 0.41 0.69
N VAL A 66 6.28 1.19 1.10
CA VAL A 66 4.90 0.72 1.28
C VAL A 66 3.96 1.50 0.37
N GLY A 67 3.27 0.78 -0.54
CA GLY A 67 2.22 1.35 -1.38
C GLY A 67 0.84 0.93 -0.89
N TRP A 68 0.09 1.89 -0.34
CA TRP A 68 -1.23 1.64 0.23
C TRP A 68 -2.28 1.33 -0.84
N SER A 69 -3.08 0.34 -0.58
CA SER A 69 -4.25 -0.04 -1.37
C SER A 69 -5.43 0.88 -1.07
N SER A 70 -6.56 0.69 -1.77
CA SER A 70 -7.79 1.42 -1.44
C SER A 70 -8.26 1.10 -0.01
N ALA A 71 -8.64 2.15 0.72
CA ALA A 71 -9.26 2.07 2.05
C ALA A 71 -10.55 1.22 2.07
N HIS A 72 -11.22 1.11 0.92
CA HIS A 72 -12.42 0.29 0.75
C HIS A 72 -12.15 -1.21 0.60
N ARG A 73 -10.94 -1.68 0.85
CA ARG A 73 -10.55 -3.09 0.86
C ARG A 73 -10.26 -3.54 2.27
N ASN A 74 -11.21 -4.26 2.86
CA ASN A 74 -11.11 -4.80 4.21
C ASN A 74 -10.64 -6.25 4.14
N ASP A 75 -9.55 -6.58 4.80
CA ASP A 75 -9.05 -7.95 4.86
C ASP A 75 -9.61 -8.67 6.10
N TYR A 76 -9.90 -9.95 5.92
CA TYR A 76 -10.33 -10.83 6.99
C TYR A 76 -9.77 -12.24 6.82
N ILE A 77 -9.76 -13.00 7.89
CA ILE A 77 -9.27 -14.37 7.90
C ILE A 77 -10.46 -15.34 7.87
N THR A 78 -10.37 -16.36 7.04
CA THR A 78 -11.38 -17.41 6.89
C THR A 78 -10.71 -18.78 6.76
N ASN A 79 -11.49 -19.84 6.92
CA ASN A 79 -11.08 -21.22 6.71
C ASN A 79 -11.66 -21.86 5.44
N ASP A 80 -12.02 -21.06 4.44
CA ASP A 80 -12.68 -21.51 3.20
C ASP A 80 -11.79 -22.27 2.21
N GLY A 81 -10.52 -22.48 2.56
CA GLY A 81 -9.57 -23.25 1.75
C GLY A 81 -9.05 -22.55 0.49
N TRP A 82 -9.23 -21.25 0.34
CA TRP A 82 -8.76 -20.52 -0.84
C TRP A 82 -7.23 -20.44 -0.91
N LYS A 83 -6.63 -21.18 -1.84
CA LYS A 83 -5.18 -21.42 -1.91
C LYS A 83 -4.33 -20.15 -2.06
N LYS A 84 -4.79 -19.14 -2.83
CA LYS A 84 -4.01 -17.92 -3.08
C LYS A 84 -3.83 -17.02 -1.86
N GLY A 85 -4.71 -17.12 -0.88
CA GLY A 85 -4.64 -16.32 0.34
C GLY A 85 -4.13 -17.10 1.54
N ARG A 86 -3.68 -18.35 1.38
CA ARG A 86 -3.33 -19.25 2.48
C ARG A 86 -2.24 -18.66 3.37
N ILE A 87 -2.47 -18.74 4.69
CA ILE A 87 -1.49 -18.36 5.69
C ILE A 87 -0.55 -19.57 5.89
N PRO A 88 0.76 -19.42 5.67
CA PRO A 88 1.70 -20.52 5.82
C PRO A 88 1.59 -21.23 7.18
N GLY A 89 1.61 -22.57 7.16
CA GLY A 89 1.53 -23.40 8.36
C GLY A 89 0.13 -23.52 8.98
N THR A 90 -0.92 -23.02 8.31
CA THR A 90 -2.30 -23.10 8.80
C THR A 90 -3.28 -23.49 7.70
N ASP A 91 -4.53 -23.80 8.07
CA ASP A 91 -5.64 -23.97 7.12
C ASP A 91 -6.42 -22.68 6.90
N LEU A 92 -5.93 -21.57 7.46
CA LEU A 92 -6.56 -20.27 7.34
C LEU A 92 -6.12 -19.54 6.05
N THR A 93 -6.98 -18.69 5.56
CA THR A 93 -6.76 -17.89 4.35
C THR A 93 -7.15 -16.44 4.55
N TRP A 94 -6.39 -15.55 3.94
CA TRP A 94 -6.79 -14.16 3.81
C TRP A 94 -7.82 -14.00 2.68
N ARG A 95 -8.87 -13.24 2.97
CA ARG A 95 -9.83 -12.72 1.99
C ARG A 95 -9.88 -11.21 2.07
N THR A 96 -10.18 -10.58 0.96
CA THR A 96 -10.40 -9.13 0.90
C THR A 96 -11.85 -8.87 0.47
N TRP A 97 -12.57 -8.12 1.28
CA TRP A 97 -13.90 -7.62 0.95
C TRP A 97 -13.79 -6.19 0.46
N LYS A 98 -14.28 -5.95 -0.75
CA LYS A 98 -14.36 -4.62 -1.33
C LYS A 98 -15.72 -4.01 -0.99
N THR A 99 -15.73 -3.04 -0.11
CA THR A 99 -16.98 -2.41 0.35
C THR A 99 -17.70 -1.68 -0.75
N LEU A 100 -16.98 -1.06 -1.70
CA LEU A 100 -17.59 -0.38 -2.85
C LEU A 100 -18.37 -1.32 -3.79
N ASP A 101 -17.97 -2.58 -3.88
CA ASP A 101 -18.70 -3.57 -4.69
C ASP A 101 -20.05 -3.99 -4.02
N ASN A 102 -20.26 -3.61 -2.74
CA ASN A 102 -21.36 -4.07 -1.90
C ASN A 102 -22.11 -2.94 -1.16
N VAL A 103 -22.01 -1.70 -1.63
CA VAL A 103 -22.54 -0.50 -0.95
C VAL A 103 -24.00 -0.64 -0.53
N SER A 104 -24.88 -1.05 -1.45
CA SER A 104 -26.32 -1.17 -1.16
C SER A 104 -26.60 -2.19 -0.06
N PHE A 105 -25.94 -3.35 -0.13
CA PHE A 105 -26.10 -4.40 0.89
C PHE A 105 -25.64 -3.93 2.27
N ILE A 106 -24.47 -3.29 2.33
CA ILE A 106 -23.88 -2.80 3.59
C ILE A 106 -24.79 -1.74 4.21
N ARG A 107 -25.16 -0.70 3.46
CA ARG A 107 -26.03 0.38 3.96
C ARG A 107 -27.38 -0.15 4.48
N THR A 108 -27.99 -1.08 3.76
CA THR A 108 -29.31 -1.61 4.14
C THR A 108 -29.25 -2.52 5.37
N ASN A 109 -28.19 -3.30 5.54
CA ASN A 109 -28.15 -4.37 6.55
C ASN A 109 -27.31 -4.06 7.78
N THR A 110 -26.39 -3.09 7.72
CA THR A 110 -25.45 -2.82 8.84
C THR A 110 -25.56 -1.42 9.40
N GLY A 111 -26.08 -0.46 8.64
CA GLY A 111 -26.05 0.96 9.00
C GLY A 111 -24.65 1.58 8.98
N TRP A 112 -23.64 0.91 8.42
CA TRP A 112 -22.28 1.42 8.38
C TRP A 112 -22.16 2.65 7.50
N ASP A 113 -21.47 3.66 7.99
CA ASP A 113 -20.92 4.74 7.18
C ASP A 113 -19.65 4.23 6.50
N ILE A 114 -19.79 3.85 5.22
CA ILE A 114 -18.75 3.17 4.45
C ILE A 114 -17.53 4.09 4.27
N GLU A 115 -17.77 5.38 4.00
CA GLU A 115 -16.70 6.34 3.73
C GLU A 115 -15.89 6.61 5.01
N ASN A 116 -16.55 6.96 6.09
CA ASN A 116 -15.86 7.23 7.36
C ASN A 116 -15.18 5.97 7.93
N ASN A 117 -15.77 4.79 7.79
CA ASN A 117 -15.09 3.55 8.17
C ASN A 117 -13.85 3.28 7.32
N ALA A 118 -13.89 3.59 6.01
CA ALA A 118 -12.74 3.43 5.13
C ALA A 118 -11.60 4.39 5.53
N ILE A 119 -11.93 5.66 5.76
CA ILE A 119 -10.95 6.67 6.22
C ILE A 119 -10.32 6.25 7.55
N MET A 120 -11.14 5.90 8.55
CA MET A 120 -10.68 5.46 9.86
C MET A 120 -9.69 4.30 9.74
N ASN A 121 -10.07 3.25 9.01
CA ASN A 121 -9.22 2.07 8.79
C ASN A 121 -7.91 2.42 8.10
N PHE A 122 -7.94 3.31 7.11
CA PHE A 122 -6.75 3.76 6.40
C PHE A 122 -5.81 4.54 7.33
N LEU A 123 -6.33 5.53 8.03
CA LEU A 123 -5.54 6.35 8.96
C LEU A 123 -4.89 5.51 10.07
N ASP A 124 -5.66 4.56 10.66
CA ASP A 124 -5.14 3.67 11.69
C ASP A 124 -4.00 2.78 11.17
N ASN A 125 -4.17 2.18 10.00
CA ASN A 125 -3.12 1.36 9.38
C ASN A 125 -1.84 2.15 9.07
N VAL A 126 -1.97 3.39 8.56
CA VAL A 126 -0.82 4.26 8.27
C VAL A 126 -0.10 4.63 9.56
N PHE A 127 -0.84 5.15 10.54
CA PHE A 127 -0.32 5.59 11.83
C PHE A 127 0.37 4.46 12.60
N ASP A 128 -0.29 3.30 12.70
CA ASP A 128 0.26 2.14 13.40
C ASP A 128 1.55 1.62 12.73
N LEU A 129 1.60 1.56 11.40
CA LEU A 129 2.78 1.09 10.70
C LEU A 129 3.94 2.12 10.76
N GLN A 130 3.67 3.42 10.73
CA GLN A 130 4.69 4.45 10.94
C GLN A 130 5.29 4.36 12.34
N ASN A 131 4.44 4.27 13.37
CA ASN A 131 4.89 4.08 14.76
C ASN A 131 5.73 2.81 14.94
N TYR A 132 5.37 1.73 14.24
CA TYR A 132 6.16 0.51 14.26
C TYR A 132 7.55 0.76 13.66
N PHE A 133 7.65 1.37 12.49
CA PHE A 133 8.93 1.66 11.84
C PHE A 133 9.82 2.60 12.67
N GLU A 134 9.25 3.64 13.23
CA GLU A 134 9.97 4.60 14.07
C GLU A 134 10.54 3.95 15.33
N ARG A 135 9.73 3.16 16.05
CA ARG A 135 10.19 2.40 17.24
C ARG A 135 11.31 1.41 16.92
N LYS A 136 11.25 0.78 15.75
CA LYS A 136 12.24 -0.19 15.30
C LYS A 136 13.44 0.47 14.59
N ARG A 137 13.40 1.78 14.39
CA ARG A 137 14.41 2.54 13.63
C ARG A 137 14.60 1.97 12.21
N ILE A 138 13.50 1.67 11.54
CA ILE A 138 13.50 1.19 10.16
C ILE A 138 13.26 2.40 9.25
N PRO A 139 14.19 2.75 8.34
CA PRO A 139 13.96 3.79 7.36
C PRO A 139 12.87 3.37 6.37
N TYR A 140 11.94 4.30 6.07
CA TYR A 140 10.78 3.98 5.24
C TYR A 140 10.28 5.16 4.42
N VAL A 141 9.50 4.84 3.40
CA VAL A 141 8.64 5.76 2.66
C VAL A 141 7.30 5.07 2.38
N MET A 142 6.24 5.84 2.42
CA MET A 142 4.88 5.40 2.08
C MET A 142 4.30 6.25 0.95
N TYR A 143 3.35 5.70 0.20
CA TYR A 143 2.56 6.42 -0.79
C TYR A 143 1.22 5.73 -1.05
N ASN A 144 0.28 6.44 -1.64
CA ASN A 144 -0.99 5.89 -2.08
C ASN A 144 -0.83 5.21 -3.46
N ALA A 145 -0.91 3.89 -3.54
CA ALA A 145 -1.00 3.17 -4.81
C ALA A 145 -2.39 3.35 -5.46
N LEU A 146 -3.43 3.41 -4.64
CA LEU A 146 -4.82 3.73 -5.01
C LEU A 146 -5.31 4.93 -4.19
N PRO A 147 -6.33 5.68 -4.67
CA PRO A 147 -6.83 6.84 -3.95
C PRO A 147 -7.26 6.52 -2.52
N ASN A 148 -6.85 7.36 -1.59
CA ASN A 148 -7.25 7.34 -0.18
C ASN A 148 -7.31 8.78 0.34
N ASP A 149 -8.23 9.05 1.26
CA ASP A 149 -8.38 10.34 1.90
C ASP A 149 -7.76 10.38 3.30
N PHE A 150 -7.10 11.51 3.60
CA PHE A 150 -6.62 11.84 4.95
C PHE A 150 -7.58 12.79 5.67
N LYS A 151 -8.66 13.20 5.02
CA LYS A 151 -9.63 14.16 5.54
C LYS A 151 -10.97 13.50 5.77
N SER A 152 -11.62 13.83 6.85
CA SER A 152 -12.96 13.41 7.21
C SER A 152 -13.73 14.58 7.80
N ASP A 153 -15.05 14.53 7.74
CA ASP A 153 -15.92 15.46 8.47
C ASP A 153 -15.97 15.17 9.98
N ILE A 154 -15.34 14.07 10.42
CA ILE A 154 -15.27 13.69 11.83
C ILE A 154 -13.97 14.26 12.44
N SER A 155 -14.12 15.20 13.39
CA SER A 155 -12.99 15.91 14.01
C SER A 155 -11.96 15.00 14.68
N ASP A 156 -12.39 13.86 15.21
CA ASP A 156 -11.49 12.92 15.89
C ASP A 156 -10.51 12.25 14.91
N PHE A 157 -10.89 12.11 13.63
CA PHE A 157 -9.99 11.58 12.60
C PHE A 157 -8.88 12.56 12.25
N ASP A 158 -9.13 13.86 12.37
CA ASP A 158 -8.10 14.88 12.19
C ASP A 158 -6.96 14.76 13.20
N VAL A 159 -7.23 14.23 14.39
CA VAL A 159 -6.20 13.99 15.41
C VAL A 159 -5.22 12.93 14.92
N ILE A 160 -5.73 11.82 14.41
CA ILE A 160 -4.88 10.76 13.84
C ILE A 160 -4.17 11.24 12.58
N ALA A 161 -4.90 11.90 11.66
CA ALA A 161 -4.32 12.41 10.41
C ALA A 161 -3.15 13.39 10.67
N LYS A 162 -3.26 14.26 11.68
CA LYS A 162 -2.19 15.19 12.09
C LYS A 162 -1.00 14.49 12.77
N ALA A 163 -1.21 13.30 13.34
CA ALA A 163 -0.16 12.51 13.96
C ALA A 163 0.64 11.67 12.93
N ILE A 164 0.14 11.54 11.70
CA ILE A 164 0.86 10.88 10.61
C ILE A 164 2.04 11.74 10.17
N ASN A 165 3.22 11.13 10.10
CA ASN A 165 4.44 11.78 9.63
C ASN A 165 4.40 11.93 8.11
N MET A 166 3.97 13.09 7.62
CA MET A 166 3.86 13.39 6.19
C MET A 166 5.21 13.55 5.50
N ASP A 167 6.30 13.82 6.23
CA ASP A 167 7.66 13.86 5.66
C ASP A 167 8.13 12.49 5.15
N ARG A 168 7.45 11.41 5.57
CA ARG A 168 7.66 10.04 5.13
C ARG A 168 6.58 9.54 4.16
N PHE A 169 5.66 10.42 3.74
CA PHE A 169 4.57 10.07 2.86
C PHE A 169 4.67 10.84 1.53
N PHE A 170 4.98 10.11 0.46
CA PHE A 170 5.13 10.70 -0.86
C PHE A 170 3.77 11.03 -1.47
N ASN A 171 3.60 12.28 -1.88
CA ASN A 171 2.46 12.80 -2.64
C ASN A 171 1.09 12.35 -2.08
N PRO A 172 0.72 12.74 -0.84
CA PRO A 172 -0.49 12.23 -0.19
C PRO A 172 -1.78 12.59 -0.93
N GLU A 173 -1.78 13.66 -1.72
CA GLU A 173 -2.96 14.17 -2.43
C GLU A 173 -3.18 13.49 -3.80
N VAL A 174 -2.17 12.80 -4.34
CA VAL A 174 -2.26 12.13 -5.65
C VAL A 174 -1.74 10.71 -5.55
N SER A 175 -2.58 9.73 -5.80
CA SER A 175 -2.19 8.33 -5.85
C SER A 175 -1.45 7.97 -7.14
N HIS A 176 -0.74 6.85 -7.11
CA HIS A 176 -0.12 6.31 -8.33
C HIS A 176 -1.16 6.04 -9.44
N LEU A 177 -2.37 5.56 -9.07
CA LEU A 177 -3.45 5.38 -10.05
C LEU A 177 -3.85 6.70 -10.71
N GLU A 178 -4.10 7.75 -9.95
CA GLU A 178 -4.51 9.06 -10.49
C GLU A 178 -3.42 9.64 -11.39
N TYR A 179 -2.15 9.53 -10.96
CA TYR A 179 -1.01 9.97 -11.76
C TYR A 179 -0.95 9.29 -13.12
N ILE A 180 -1.04 7.95 -13.17
CA ILE A 180 -0.94 7.21 -14.44
C ILE A 180 -2.19 7.39 -15.31
N MET A 181 -3.35 7.61 -14.71
CA MET A 181 -4.57 7.92 -15.47
C MET A 181 -4.47 9.29 -16.13
N ASP A 182 -4.01 10.32 -15.41
CA ASP A 182 -3.77 11.66 -15.97
C ASP A 182 -2.76 11.63 -17.13
N LYS A 183 -1.70 10.86 -17.00
CA LYS A 183 -0.62 10.73 -18.00
C LYS A 183 -0.90 9.67 -19.08
N GLN A 184 -2.01 8.95 -19.02
CA GLN A 184 -2.34 7.83 -19.91
C GLN A 184 -1.26 6.71 -19.91
N LEU A 185 -0.60 6.50 -18.78
CA LEU A 185 0.48 5.52 -18.57
C LEU A 185 -0.03 4.18 -18.05
N ILE A 186 -1.19 3.75 -18.51
CA ILE A 186 -1.87 2.52 -18.15
C ILE A 186 -1.58 1.38 -19.14
N VAL A 187 -1.80 0.14 -18.70
CA VAL A 187 -1.65 -1.05 -19.57
C VAL A 187 -2.61 -0.98 -20.76
N SER A 188 -3.87 -0.67 -20.51
CA SER A 188 -4.88 -0.46 -21.55
C SER A 188 -6.09 0.30 -20.99
N PRO A 189 -7.00 0.81 -21.86
CA PRO A 189 -8.25 1.45 -21.40
C PRO A 189 -9.16 0.54 -20.56
N HIS A 190 -9.02 -0.79 -20.67
CA HIS A 190 -9.79 -1.77 -19.91
C HIS A 190 -9.04 -2.29 -18.68
N ASP A 191 -7.77 -1.95 -18.54
CA ASP A 191 -6.93 -2.33 -17.42
C ASP A 191 -6.10 -1.12 -16.92
N PRO A 192 -6.57 -0.40 -15.90
CA PRO A 192 -5.95 0.81 -15.41
C PRO A 192 -4.70 0.54 -14.53
N HIS A 193 -4.09 -0.62 -14.63
CA HIS A 193 -2.80 -0.83 -13.95
C HIS A 193 -1.69 -0.08 -14.67
N PRO A 194 -0.61 0.27 -13.95
CA PRO A 194 0.51 0.99 -14.56
C PRO A 194 1.17 0.19 -15.69
N SER A 195 1.47 0.87 -16.79
CA SER A 195 2.41 0.36 -17.80
C SER A 195 3.84 0.34 -17.24
N ALA A 196 4.77 -0.26 -17.97
CA ALA A 196 6.19 -0.23 -17.58
C ALA A 196 6.69 1.22 -17.41
N GLU A 197 6.27 2.11 -18.31
CA GLU A 197 6.61 3.53 -18.26
C GLU A 197 5.95 4.23 -17.05
N GLY A 198 4.68 3.90 -16.76
CA GLY A 198 3.99 4.41 -15.57
C GLY A 198 4.70 4.05 -14.26
N HIS A 199 5.23 2.84 -14.18
CA HIS A 199 6.04 2.42 -13.04
C HIS A 199 7.36 3.19 -12.95
N ARG A 200 8.08 3.39 -14.08
CA ARG A 200 9.35 4.11 -14.08
C ARG A 200 9.19 5.57 -13.66
N GLN A 201 8.25 6.28 -14.28
CA GLN A 201 8.03 7.71 -13.98
C GLN A 201 7.60 7.94 -12.52
N TRP A 202 6.74 7.07 -11.97
CA TRP A 202 6.39 7.15 -10.54
C TRP A 202 7.60 6.85 -9.65
N ALA A 203 8.40 5.85 -10.00
CA ALA A 203 9.60 5.50 -9.26
C ALA A 203 10.66 6.62 -9.29
N GLU A 204 10.82 7.33 -10.41
CA GLU A 204 11.73 8.47 -10.52
C GLU A 204 11.33 9.61 -9.57
N GLN A 205 10.05 9.99 -9.54
CA GLN A 205 9.56 11.02 -8.63
C GLN A 205 9.67 10.58 -7.15
N LEU A 206 9.32 9.33 -6.86
CA LEU A 206 9.47 8.78 -5.52
C LEU A 206 10.95 8.73 -5.09
N LYS A 207 11.86 8.41 -6.02
CA LYS A 207 13.30 8.45 -5.78
C LYS A 207 13.79 9.86 -5.46
N GLU A 208 13.38 10.85 -6.24
CA GLU A 208 13.71 12.25 -5.97
C GLU A 208 13.24 12.68 -4.58
N PHE A 209 12.01 12.33 -4.21
CA PHE A 209 11.48 12.59 -2.87
C PHE A 209 12.30 11.92 -1.77
N ILE A 210 12.68 10.65 -1.95
CA ILE A 210 13.52 9.89 -1.01
C ILE A 210 14.90 10.56 -0.84
N ASP A 211 15.53 10.96 -1.94
CA ASP A 211 16.88 11.51 -1.93
C ASP A 211 16.90 12.94 -1.34
N VAL A 212 15.97 13.81 -1.74
CA VAL A 212 15.84 15.18 -1.23
C VAL A 212 15.60 15.20 0.29
N ASN A 213 14.77 14.30 0.78
CA ASN A 213 14.42 14.20 2.21
C ASN A 213 15.32 13.24 2.99
N ASN A 214 16.35 12.67 2.38
CA ASN A 214 17.28 11.73 2.99
C ASN A 214 16.60 10.56 3.74
N LEU A 215 15.55 9.97 3.15
CA LEU A 215 14.66 9.02 3.83
C LEU A 215 15.25 7.62 4.03
N ARG A 216 16.37 7.29 3.42
CA ARG A 216 17.05 5.99 3.57
C ARG A 216 17.87 5.85 4.86
N THR A 217 17.96 6.91 5.62
CA THR A 217 18.61 6.95 6.93
C THR A 217 17.62 7.36 8.02
N ILE A 218 17.88 6.99 9.25
CA ILE A 218 17.15 7.41 10.45
C ILE A 218 18.04 8.33 11.28
#